data_838e736f760e1a40e45f0b0960bb1a97
#
_entry.id   838e736f760e1a40e45f0b0960bb1a97
#
_cell.length_a   1.000
_cell.length_b   1.000
_cell.length_c   1.000
_cell.angle_alpha   90.00
_cell.angle_beta   90.00
_cell.angle_gamma   90.00
#
_symmetry.space_group_name_H-M   'P 1'
#
loop_
_entity.id
_entity.type
_entity.pdbx_description
1 polymer ?
#
loop_
_entity_poly.entity_id
_entity_poly.type
_entity_poly.pdbx_seq_one_letter_code
_entity_poly.pdbx_strand_id
1 'polypeptide(L)'
;MKNKKHVNWWKELIRFLFVVYICMVVAVTLFPLPIGFPSSAENLNRSVNFIPFASIFKDIGQIGSAYDGDVLFMIGLIVRNVGGNVLLLIPLGFLAPIIWDTYKKIKNTILLGFTISVSIELLQLIESLFSGSARITDIDDVICNVLGSIVGYFIYKITLKLAATFNMQVVDKTNSKDIKCIDKS
;
A
#
# COMPACT_ATOMS: atom_id res chain seq x y z
N MET A 1 34.91 26.44 11.45
CA MET A 1 33.54 26.90 11.30
C MET A 1 32.66 25.69 11.11
N LYS A 2 31.82 25.31 12.09
CA LYS A 2 30.89 24.18 12.00
C LYS A 2 29.70 24.61 11.14
N ASN A 3 29.58 24.03 9.96
CA ASN A 3 28.38 24.14 9.12
C ASN A 3 27.18 23.57 9.90
N LYS A 4 26.35 24.42 10.48
CA LYS A 4 25.05 24.00 10.99
C LYS A 4 24.23 23.51 9.77
N LYS A 5 24.10 22.19 9.60
CA LYS A 5 23.10 21.63 8.69
C LYS A 5 21.74 22.10 9.18
N HIS A 6 21.10 23.01 8.43
CA HIS A 6 19.71 23.36 8.66
C HIS A 6 18.89 22.08 8.50
N VAL A 7 18.42 21.54 9.61
CA VAL A 7 17.53 20.38 9.62
C VAL A 7 16.25 20.82 8.92
N ASN A 8 15.92 20.18 7.80
CA ASN A 8 14.70 20.47 7.08
C ASN A 8 13.54 19.75 7.78
N TRP A 9 12.91 20.40 8.75
CA TRP A 9 11.83 19.86 9.60
C TRP A 9 10.72 19.15 8.80
N TRP A 10 10.40 19.65 7.62
CA TRP A 10 9.38 19.04 6.75
C TRP A 10 9.80 17.65 6.25
N LYS A 11 11.06 17.48 5.90
CA LYS A 11 11.57 16.17 5.48
C LYS A 11 11.57 15.17 6.62
N GLU A 12 11.95 15.60 7.82
CA GLU A 12 11.94 14.73 8.99
C GLU A 12 10.50 14.39 9.42
N LEU A 13 9.57 15.34 9.34
CA LEU A 13 8.15 15.07 9.59
C LEU A 13 7.59 14.03 8.61
N ILE A 14 7.88 14.17 7.31
CA ILE A 14 7.41 13.21 6.29
C ILE A 14 8.01 11.81 6.53
N ARG A 15 9.29 11.73 6.91
CA ARG A 15 9.93 10.46 7.28
C ARG A 15 9.28 9.84 8.51
N PHE A 16 9.00 10.64 9.52
CA PHE A 16 8.28 10.18 10.72
C PHE A 16 6.89 9.64 10.37
N LEU A 17 6.13 10.39 9.57
CA LEU A 17 4.81 9.95 9.09
C LEU A 17 4.90 8.65 8.29
N PHE A 18 5.95 8.48 7.48
CA PHE A 18 6.18 7.24 6.75
C PHE A 18 6.45 6.05 7.69
N VAL A 19 7.26 6.25 8.74
CA VAL A 19 7.50 5.19 9.74
C VAL A 19 6.22 4.83 10.48
N VAL A 20 5.44 5.81 10.93
CA VAL A 20 4.12 5.57 11.56
C VAL A 20 3.20 4.80 10.62
N TYR A 21 3.15 5.20 9.35
CA TYR A 21 2.38 4.49 8.32
C TYR A 21 2.82 3.02 8.18
N ILE A 22 4.12 2.73 8.10
CA ILE A 22 4.62 1.35 8.02
C ILE A 22 4.23 0.56 9.29
N CYS A 23 4.34 1.14 10.48
CA CYS A 23 3.86 0.50 11.70
C CYS A 23 2.35 0.19 11.65
N MET A 24 1.54 1.09 11.11
CA MET A 24 0.10 0.85 10.90
C MET A 24 -0.16 -0.27 9.90
N VAL A 25 0.57 -0.32 8.78
CA VAL A 25 0.47 -1.42 7.81
C VAL A 25 0.76 -2.75 8.50
N VAL A 26 1.87 -2.86 9.23
CA VAL A 26 2.22 -4.07 9.98
C VAL A 26 1.13 -4.44 10.98
N ALA A 27 0.62 -3.45 11.73
CA ALA A 27 -0.43 -3.69 12.71
C ALA A 27 -1.72 -4.21 12.07
N VAL A 28 -2.18 -3.60 10.97
CA VAL A 28 -3.44 -3.98 10.31
C VAL A 28 -3.32 -5.32 9.58
N THR A 29 -2.14 -5.64 9.02
CA THR A 29 -1.95 -6.85 8.20
C THR A 29 -1.62 -8.08 9.03
N LEU A 30 -0.91 -7.93 10.17
CA LEU A 30 -0.49 -9.05 11.00
C LEU A 30 -1.25 -9.20 12.32
N PHE A 31 -1.99 -8.18 12.79
CA PHE A 31 -2.75 -8.28 14.03
C PHE A 31 -4.28 -8.30 13.79
N PRO A 32 -5.07 -8.99 14.63
CA PRO A 32 -4.62 -9.81 15.75
C PRO A 32 -3.94 -11.10 15.28
N LEU A 33 -2.81 -11.43 15.90
CA LEU A 33 -2.16 -12.73 15.69
C LEU A 33 -3.15 -13.81 16.17
N PRO A 34 -3.62 -14.71 15.31
CA PRO A 34 -4.47 -15.82 15.75
C PRO A 34 -3.59 -16.77 16.57
N ILE A 35 -3.88 -16.87 17.85
CA ILE A 35 -3.24 -17.83 18.75
C ILE A 35 -4.04 -19.13 18.63
N GLY A 36 -3.56 -20.09 17.85
CA GLY A 36 -4.21 -21.37 17.60
C GLY A 36 -3.22 -22.52 17.45
N PHE A 37 -3.73 -23.74 17.37
CA PHE A 37 -2.90 -24.91 17.08
C PHE A 37 -2.51 -24.94 15.60
N PRO A 38 -1.30 -25.45 15.27
CA PRO A 38 -0.84 -25.53 13.88
C PRO A 38 -1.83 -26.33 13.02
N SER A 39 -2.16 -25.79 11.87
CA SER A 39 -3.02 -26.47 10.92
C SER A 39 -2.28 -27.62 10.25
N SER A 40 -2.99 -28.74 9.97
CA SER A 40 -2.45 -29.83 9.19
C SER A 40 -2.15 -29.41 7.75
N ALA A 41 -1.19 -30.08 7.09
CA ALA A 41 -0.78 -29.79 5.71
C ALA A 41 -1.93 -29.83 4.67
N GLU A 42 -3.04 -30.48 4.98
CA GLU A 42 -4.26 -30.49 4.15
C GLU A 42 -4.90 -29.12 3.98
N ASN A 43 -4.69 -28.19 4.93
CA ASN A 43 -5.22 -26.85 4.85
C ASN A 43 -4.41 -25.92 3.92
N LEU A 44 -3.19 -26.33 3.52
CA LEU A 44 -2.33 -25.52 2.65
C LEU A 44 -2.98 -25.25 1.28
N ASN A 45 -3.57 -26.26 0.66
CA ASN A 45 -4.24 -26.13 -0.64
C ASN A 45 -5.51 -25.26 -0.60
N ARG A 46 -6.07 -25.03 0.60
CA ARG A 46 -7.22 -24.14 0.81
C ARG A 46 -6.80 -22.71 1.18
N SER A 47 -5.52 -22.52 1.55
CA SER A 47 -5.02 -21.25 2.07
C SER A 47 -4.43 -20.34 1.00
N VAL A 48 -4.37 -20.78 -0.26
CA VAL A 48 -3.74 -20.00 -1.32
C VAL A 48 -4.62 -19.96 -2.56
N ASN A 49 -4.93 -18.77 -3.06
CA ASN A 49 -5.63 -18.55 -4.32
C ASN A 49 -4.73 -17.80 -5.30
N PHE A 50 -4.33 -18.46 -6.37
CA PHE A 50 -3.49 -17.87 -7.42
C PHE A 50 -4.25 -17.45 -8.67
N ILE A 51 -5.58 -17.66 -8.70
CA ILE A 51 -6.38 -17.32 -9.87
C ILE A 51 -6.85 -15.88 -9.74
N PRO A 52 -6.37 -14.94 -10.58
CA PRO A 52 -6.77 -13.54 -10.51
C PRO A 52 -8.29 -13.37 -10.60
N PHE A 53 -8.83 -12.54 -9.73
CA PHE A 53 -10.25 -12.19 -9.62
C PHE A 53 -11.19 -13.33 -9.21
N ALA A 54 -10.67 -14.53 -8.90
CA ALA A 54 -11.50 -15.66 -8.53
C ALA A 54 -12.26 -15.44 -7.22
N SER A 55 -11.62 -14.88 -6.21
CA SER A 55 -12.25 -14.54 -4.93
C SER A 55 -13.30 -13.47 -5.11
N ILE A 56 -13.01 -12.42 -5.85
CA ILE A 56 -13.94 -11.32 -6.11
C ILE A 56 -15.18 -11.82 -6.88
N PHE A 57 -15.01 -12.62 -7.94
CA PHE A 57 -16.14 -13.17 -8.69
C PHE A 57 -16.95 -14.16 -7.87
N LYS A 58 -16.29 -14.96 -7.03
CA LYS A 58 -16.98 -15.86 -6.09
C LYS A 58 -17.86 -15.06 -5.12
N ASP A 59 -17.31 -14.03 -4.50
CA ASP A 59 -18.04 -13.19 -3.55
C ASP A 59 -19.22 -12.47 -4.22
N ILE A 60 -19.03 -11.94 -5.43
CA ILE A 60 -20.09 -11.32 -6.23
C ILE A 60 -21.20 -12.35 -6.55
N GLY A 61 -20.82 -13.58 -6.93
CA GLY A 61 -21.76 -14.65 -7.23
C GLY A 61 -22.56 -15.14 -6.02
N GLN A 62 -22.12 -14.85 -4.81
CA GLN A 62 -22.80 -15.20 -3.57
C GLN A 62 -23.73 -14.10 -3.04
N ILE A 63 -23.77 -12.93 -3.69
CA ILE A 63 -24.67 -11.83 -3.30
C ILE A 63 -26.12 -12.30 -3.39
N GLY A 64 -26.86 -12.15 -2.32
CA GLY A 64 -28.28 -12.57 -2.19
C GLY A 64 -28.50 -14.04 -1.84
N SER A 65 -27.44 -14.87 -1.76
CA SER A 65 -27.54 -16.28 -1.37
C SER A 65 -26.79 -16.62 -0.09
N ALA A 66 -25.67 -15.97 0.16
CA ALA A 66 -24.91 -16.12 1.41
C ALA A 66 -25.47 -15.20 2.52
N TYR A 67 -25.15 -15.51 3.77
CA TYR A 67 -25.51 -14.72 4.95
C TYR A 67 -27.01 -14.37 4.99
N ASP A 68 -27.85 -15.37 4.87
CA ASP A 68 -29.33 -15.26 4.88
C ASP A 68 -29.90 -14.30 3.83
N GLY A 69 -29.15 -14.06 2.76
CA GLY A 69 -29.52 -13.16 1.65
C GLY A 69 -29.29 -11.67 1.92
N ASP A 70 -28.55 -11.31 2.97
CA ASP A 70 -28.21 -9.90 3.24
C ASP A 70 -27.23 -9.34 2.21
N VAL A 71 -27.82 -8.69 1.19
CA VAL A 71 -27.09 -8.08 0.07
C VAL A 71 -26.18 -6.95 0.53
N LEU A 72 -26.65 -6.10 1.47
CA LEU A 72 -25.87 -4.94 1.95
C LEU A 72 -24.65 -5.40 2.74
N PHE A 73 -24.82 -6.43 3.56
CA PHE A 73 -23.71 -7.02 4.28
C PHE A 73 -22.64 -7.59 3.33
N MET A 74 -23.07 -8.36 2.31
CA MET A 74 -22.14 -8.92 1.32
C MET A 74 -21.40 -7.86 0.52
N ILE A 75 -22.10 -6.82 0.04
CA ILE A 75 -21.46 -5.69 -0.63
C ILE A 75 -20.45 -5.00 0.31
N GLY A 76 -20.81 -4.82 1.58
CA GLY A 76 -19.93 -4.26 2.60
C GLY A 76 -18.64 -5.08 2.79
N LEU A 77 -18.73 -6.41 2.78
CA LEU A 77 -17.57 -7.29 2.85
C LEU A 77 -16.66 -7.15 1.63
N ILE A 78 -17.22 -7.15 0.42
CA ILE A 78 -16.45 -6.99 -0.83
C ILE A 78 -15.74 -5.62 -0.84
N VAL A 79 -16.47 -4.56 -0.54
CA VAL A 79 -15.91 -3.19 -0.48
C VAL A 79 -14.81 -3.11 0.57
N ARG A 80 -14.99 -3.73 1.73
CA ARG A 80 -13.98 -3.76 2.79
C ARG A 80 -12.72 -4.51 2.36
N ASN A 81 -12.86 -5.66 1.71
CA ASN A 81 -11.73 -6.46 1.28
C ASN A 81 -10.96 -5.78 0.14
N VAL A 82 -11.64 -5.48 -0.96
CA VAL A 82 -11.02 -4.83 -2.13
C VAL A 82 -10.56 -3.42 -1.79
N GLY A 83 -11.44 -2.61 -1.20
CA GLY A 83 -11.15 -1.23 -0.82
C GLY A 83 -10.08 -1.12 0.25
N GLY A 84 -10.08 -2.02 1.24
CA GLY A 84 -9.08 -2.09 2.29
C GLY A 84 -7.68 -2.30 1.73
N ASN A 85 -7.51 -3.26 0.82
CA ASN A 85 -6.23 -3.54 0.17
C ASN A 85 -5.78 -2.39 -0.73
N VAL A 86 -6.68 -1.79 -1.51
CA VAL A 86 -6.34 -0.59 -2.30
C VAL A 86 -5.89 0.54 -1.39
N LEU A 87 -6.64 0.85 -0.32
CA LEU A 87 -6.32 1.94 0.60
C LEU A 87 -5.01 1.70 1.35
N LEU A 88 -4.63 0.44 1.59
CA LEU A 88 -3.45 0.07 2.36
C LEU A 88 -2.17 0.66 1.78
N LEU A 89 -1.97 0.61 0.44
CA LEU A 89 -0.74 1.07 -0.19
C LEU A 89 -0.87 2.44 -0.92
N ILE A 90 -2.01 3.15 -0.83
CA ILE A 90 -2.09 4.54 -1.31
C ILE A 90 -1.03 5.43 -0.64
N PRO A 91 -0.86 5.43 0.71
CA PRO A 91 0.15 6.27 1.34
C PRO A 91 1.58 5.91 0.91
N LEU A 92 1.87 4.63 0.63
CA LEU A 92 3.16 4.21 0.10
C LEU A 92 3.45 4.89 -1.24
N GLY A 93 2.51 4.78 -2.18
CA GLY A 93 2.64 5.37 -3.51
C GLY A 93 2.77 6.89 -3.50
N PHE A 94 2.17 7.54 -2.51
CA PHE A 94 2.24 8.98 -2.31
C PHE A 94 3.55 9.44 -1.62
N LEU A 95 3.94 8.79 -0.52
CA LEU A 95 5.05 9.23 0.33
C LEU A 95 6.43 8.82 -0.23
N ALA A 96 6.54 7.62 -0.85
CA ALA A 96 7.80 7.13 -1.34
C ALA A 96 8.48 8.07 -2.36
N PRO A 97 7.78 8.64 -3.37
CA PRO A 97 8.38 9.61 -4.29
C PRO A 97 8.79 10.94 -3.63
N ILE A 98 8.18 11.31 -2.50
CA ILE A 98 8.54 12.51 -1.75
C ILE A 98 9.85 12.30 -0.98
N ILE A 99 10.04 11.08 -0.46
CA ILE A 99 11.20 10.76 0.40
C ILE A 99 12.42 10.38 -0.45
N TRP A 100 12.23 9.61 -1.53
CA TRP A 100 13.31 9.07 -2.35
C TRP A 100 13.09 9.37 -3.83
N ASP A 101 14.11 9.93 -4.47
CA ASP A 101 14.08 10.27 -5.90
C ASP A 101 13.90 9.06 -6.81
N THR A 102 14.36 7.89 -6.39
CA THR A 102 14.23 6.62 -7.12
C THR A 102 12.77 6.31 -7.46
N TYR A 103 11.84 6.62 -6.56
CA TYR A 103 10.41 6.33 -6.72
C TYR A 103 9.63 7.44 -7.45
N LYS A 104 10.28 8.51 -7.91
CA LYS A 104 9.67 9.51 -8.81
C LYS A 104 9.32 8.92 -10.19
N LYS A 105 9.87 7.75 -10.54
CA LYS A 105 9.49 6.97 -11.73
C LYS A 105 8.39 5.98 -11.35
N ILE A 106 7.27 6.03 -12.07
CA ILE A 106 6.11 5.17 -11.79
C ILE A 106 6.47 3.67 -11.74
N LYS A 107 7.35 3.22 -12.65
CA LYS A 107 7.79 1.81 -12.68
C LYS A 107 8.40 1.37 -11.35
N ASN A 108 9.21 2.23 -10.74
CA ASN A 108 9.87 1.92 -9.46
C ASN A 108 8.87 1.93 -8.29
N THR A 109 7.86 2.81 -8.34
CA THR A 109 6.78 2.82 -7.34
C THR A 109 5.91 1.57 -7.45
N ILE A 110 5.58 1.15 -8.68
CA ILE A 110 4.86 -0.11 -8.91
C ILE A 110 5.66 -1.30 -8.38
N LEU A 111 6.96 -1.36 -8.69
CA LEU A 111 7.83 -2.44 -8.21
C LEU A 111 7.92 -2.46 -6.69
N LEU A 112 8.02 -1.28 -6.04
CA LEU A 112 7.99 -1.16 -4.59
C LEU A 112 6.66 -1.68 -4.02
N GLY A 113 5.53 -1.22 -4.56
CA GLY A 113 4.20 -1.66 -4.16
C GLY A 113 4.03 -3.17 -4.30
N PHE A 114 4.46 -3.73 -5.43
CA PHE A 114 4.45 -5.18 -5.67
C PHE A 114 5.30 -5.94 -4.65
N THR A 115 6.55 -5.51 -4.41
CA THR A 115 7.44 -6.16 -3.46
C THR A 115 6.86 -6.15 -2.05
N ILE A 116 6.33 -5.00 -1.60
CA ILE A 116 5.73 -4.88 -0.27
C ILE A 116 4.47 -5.73 -0.18
N SER A 117 3.61 -5.72 -1.20
CA SER A 117 2.39 -6.52 -1.21
C SER A 117 2.68 -8.02 -1.15
N VAL A 118 3.59 -8.53 -1.98
CA VAL A 118 4.01 -9.93 -1.92
C VAL A 118 4.60 -10.27 -0.55
N SER A 119 5.36 -9.37 0.06
CA SER A 119 5.90 -9.59 1.41
C SER A 119 4.80 -9.70 2.47
N ILE A 120 3.75 -8.88 2.37
CA ILE A 120 2.57 -8.96 3.25
C ILE A 120 1.90 -10.33 3.10
N GLU A 121 1.60 -10.75 1.87
CA GLU A 121 0.95 -12.04 1.60
C GLU A 121 1.79 -13.22 2.09
N LEU A 122 3.11 -13.18 1.89
CA LEU A 122 4.00 -14.21 2.41
C LEU A 122 4.00 -14.27 3.94
N LEU A 123 4.02 -13.12 4.61
CA LEU A 123 3.95 -13.07 6.07
C LEU A 123 2.62 -13.60 6.58
N GLN A 124 1.50 -13.28 5.93
CA GLN A 124 0.17 -13.80 6.27
C GLN A 124 0.06 -15.30 6.02
N LEU A 125 0.68 -15.80 4.94
CA LEU A 125 0.76 -17.24 4.70
C LEU A 125 1.55 -17.95 5.80
N ILE A 126 2.72 -17.44 6.16
CA ILE A 126 3.54 -17.98 7.26
C ILE A 126 2.73 -17.96 8.57
N GLU A 127 2.09 -16.85 8.88
CA GLU A 127 1.22 -16.72 10.05
C GLU A 127 0.11 -17.78 10.04
N SER A 128 -0.57 -17.95 8.91
CA SER A 128 -1.64 -18.95 8.75
C SER A 128 -1.15 -20.38 8.99
N LEU A 129 0.08 -20.70 8.54
CA LEU A 129 0.68 -22.02 8.76
C LEU A 129 1.01 -22.32 10.22
N PHE A 130 1.46 -21.29 10.97
CA PHE A 130 1.86 -21.48 12.36
C PHE A 130 0.70 -21.33 13.35
N SER A 131 -0.33 -20.57 13.01
CA SER A 131 -1.42 -20.23 13.93
C SER A 131 -2.71 -21.02 13.69
N GLY A 132 -2.79 -21.78 12.60
CA GLY A 132 -4.03 -22.47 12.22
C GLY A 132 -5.16 -21.53 11.81
N SER A 133 -4.85 -20.27 11.51
CA SER A 133 -5.84 -19.31 11.04
C SER A 133 -6.38 -19.69 9.65
N ALA A 134 -7.65 -19.42 9.42
CA ALA A 134 -8.28 -19.65 8.11
C ALA A 134 -8.02 -18.47 7.12
N ARG A 135 -6.90 -17.74 7.26
CA ARG A 135 -6.54 -16.70 6.30
C ARG A 135 -6.15 -17.32 4.96
N ILE A 136 -6.68 -16.75 3.91
CA ILE A 136 -6.38 -17.15 2.53
C ILE A 136 -5.44 -16.09 1.97
N THR A 137 -4.27 -16.53 1.50
CA THR A 137 -3.35 -15.71 0.72
C THR A 137 -3.92 -15.60 -0.69
N ASP A 138 -4.21 -14.37 -1.15
CA ASP A 138 -4.93 -14.14 -2.39
C ASP A 138 -4.14 -13.22 -3.34
N ILE A 139 -4.03 -13.65 -4.59
CA ILE A 139 -3.43 -12.81 -5.65
C ILE A 139 -4.22 -11.52 -5.87
N ASP A 140 -5.52 -11.52 -5.59
CA ASP A 140 -6.37 -10.34 -5.72
C ASP A 140 -5.96 -9.25 -4.74
N ASP A 141 -5.50 -9.62 -3.55
CA ASP A 141 -4.98 -8.70 -2.54
C ASP A 141 -3.67 -8.04 -3.03
N VAL A 142 -2.80 -8.83 -3.69
CA VAL A 142 -1.60 -8.27 -4.33
C VAL A 142 -1.97 -7.26 -5.42
N ILE A 143 -2.93 -7.58 -6.28
CA ILE A 143 -3.38 -6.71 -7.36
C ILE A 143 -3.97 -5.42 -6.77
N CYS A 144 -4.85 -5.52 -5.78
CA CYS A 144 -5.50 -4.36 -5.14
C CYS A 144 -4.47 -3.46 -4.44
N ASN A 145 -3.51 -4.03 -3.72
CA ASN A 145 -2.43 -3.30 -3.07
C ASN A 145 -1.57 -2.53 -4.09
N VAL A 146 -1.18 -3.19 -5.20
CA VAL A 146 -0.42 -2.54 -6.27
C VAL A 146 -1.21 -1.40 -6.91
N LEU A 147 -2.51 -1.61 -7.18
CA LEU A 147 -3.40 -0.54 -7.65
C LEU A 147 -3.43 0.65 -6.68
N GLY A 148 -3.47 0.38 -5.36
CA GLY A 148 -3.35 1.42 -4.34
C GLY A 148 -2.06 2.23 -4.47
N SER A 149 -0.93 1.58 -4.66
CA SER A 149 0.35 2.28 -4.85
C SER A 149 0.38 3.15 -6.12
N ILE A 150 -0.26 2.71 -7.20
CA ILE A 150 -0.42 3.47 -8.44
C ILE A 150 -1.31 4.71 -8.20
N VAL A 151 -2.44 4.54 -7.54
CA VAL A 151 -3.34 5.65 -7.17
C VAL A 151 -2.59 6.68 -6.32
N GLY A 152 -1.84 6.23 -5.31
CA GLY A 152 -1.00 7.09 -4.46
C GLY A 152 0.03 7.88 -5.26
N TYR A 153 0.68 7.24 -6.22
CA TYR A 153 1.62 7.92 -7.13
C TYR A 153 0.93 9.01 -7.96
N PHE A 154 -0.26 8.75 -8.48
CA PHE A 154 -0.99 9.79 -9.23
C PHE A 154 -1.45 10.94 -8.33
N ILE A 155 -1.85 10.67 -7.08
CA ILE A 155 -2.14 11.72 -6.09
C ILE A 155 -0.89 12.58 -5.86
N TYR A 156 0.30 11.99 -5.70
CA TYR A 156 1.57 12.70 -5.62
C TYR A 156 1.79 13.62 -6.83
N LYS A 157 1.59 13.11 -8.06
CA LYS A 157 1.75 13.90 -9.29
C LYS A 157 0.76 15.07 -9.37
N ILE A 158 -0.49 14.83 -9.00
CA ILE A 158 -1.53 15.87 -8.96
C ILE A 158 -1.16 16.94 -7.92
N THR A 159 -0.74 16.54 -6.73
CA THR A 159 -0.31 17.46 -5.67
C THR A 159 0.84 18.35 -6.13
N LEU A 160 1.85 17.78 -6.80
CA LEU A 160 2.95 18.58 -7.37
C LEU A 160 2.46 19.58 -8.41
N LYS A 161 1.57 19.17 -9.32
CA LYS A 161 1.02 20.04 -10.35
C LYS A 161 0.22 21.20 -9.74
N LEU A 162 -0.63 20.91 -8.75
CA LEU A 162 -1.39 21.93 -8.02
C LEU A 162 -0.46 22.90 -7.27
N ALA A 163 0.55 22.37 -6.58
CA ALA A 163 1.53 23.19 -5.87
C ALA A 163 2.28 24.14 -6.82
N ALA A 164 2.66 23.68 -8.01
CA ALA A 164 3.28 24.52 -9.03
C ALA A 164 2.32 25.60 -9.54
N THR A 165 1.04 25.26 -9.76
CA THR A 165 0.02 26.20 -10.26
C THR A 165 -0.28 27.32 -9.24
N PHE A 166 -0.34 26.98 -7.96
CA PHE A 166 -0.63 27.96 -6.90
C PHE A 166 0.62 28.68 -6.37
N ASN A 167 1.78 28.55 -7.04
CA ASN A 167 3.05 29.12 -6.59
C ASN A 167 3.41 28.76 -5.13
N MET A 168 2.77 27.74 -4.60
CA MET A 168 3.12 27.21 -3.30
C MET A 168 4.46 26.51 -3.45
N GLN A 169 5.52 27.08 -2.91
CA GLN A 169 6.84 26.43 -2.80
C GLN A 169 6.71 25.24 -1.86
N VAL A 170 6.06 24.18 -2.34
CA VAL A 170 6.20 22.87 -1.72
C VAL A 170 7.65 22.46 -1.95
N VAL A 171 8.36 22.50 -0.87
CA VAL A 171 9.77 22.29 -0.61
C VAL A 171 10.38 21.22 -1.53
N ASP A 172 10.63 21.56 -2.78
CA ASP A 172 11.59 20.84 -3.62
C ASP A 172 12.85 21.71 -3.80
N LYS A 173 13.56 21.96 -2.69
CA LYS A 173 14.90 22.55 -2.72
C LYS A 173 15.96 21.63 -3.33
N THR A 174 15.58 20.47 -3.85
CA THR A 174 16.52 19.55 -4.51
C THR A 174 16.81 19.96 -5.95
N ASN A 175 15.97 20.78 -6.60
CA ASN A 175 16.17 21.24 -7.98
C ASN A 175 16.62 22.71 -8.11
N SER A 176 16.96 23.37 -7.01
CA SER A 176 17.46 24.76 -7.05
C SER A 176 18.82 24.91 -7.75
N LYS A 177 19.49 23.80 -8.13
CA LYS A 177 20.74 23.88 -8.91
C LYS A 177 20.51 23.92 -10.42
N ASP A 178 19.40 23.36 -10.91
CA ASP A 178 19.18 23.27 -12.36
C ASP A 178 18.49 24.50 -12.95
N ILE A 179 17.79 25.30 -12.15
CA ILE A 179 17.12 26.53 -12.60
C ILE A 179 18.11 27.70 -12.75
N LYS A 180 19.23 27.69 -12.03
CA LYS A 180 20.26 28.75 -12.16
C LYS A 180 21.13 28.67 -13.43
N CYS A 181 21.02 27.60 -14.20
CA CYS A 181 21.77 27.46 -15.47
C CYS A 181 21.02 27.99 -16.70
N ILE A 182 19.72 28.29 -16.61
CA ILE A 182 18.90 28.74 -17.75
C ILE A 182 18.86 30.28 -17.86
N ASP A 183 19.19 31.00 -16.79
CA ASP A 183 19.13 32.46 -16.76
C ASP A 183 20.49 33.14 -17.05
N LYS A 184 21.42 32.42 -17.64
CA LYS A 184 22.76 32.92 -18.06
C LYS A 184 23.14 32.52 -19.50
N SER A 185 22.16 32.43 -20.40
CA SER A 185 22.46 32.32 -21.84
C SER A 185 21.71 33.37 -22.64
#